data_356c5e426bd4e91185a35dcee409e51e
#
_entry.id   356c5e426bd4e91185a35dcee409e51e
#
_cell.length_a   1.000
_cell.length_b   1.000
_cell.length_c   1.000
_cell.angle_alpha   90.00
_cell.angle_beta   90.00
_cell.angle_gamma   90.00
#
_symmetry.space_group_name_H-M   'P 1'
#
loop_
_entity.id
_entity.type
_entity.pdbx_description
1 polymer ?
#
loop_
_entity_poly.entity_id
_entity_poly.type
_entity_poly.pdbx_seq_one_letter_code
_entity_poly.pdbx_strand_id
1 'polypeptide(L)'
;AACQPKLLAFHNKQLFEYSGAAGGWLDKYGYPFAKGRVFDICEEDHGQYDKAEPIFWASGASLFIRSSVFHAMKGFDEYFFAHQEEIDLCWRIQLAGHSIYSCPASVVYHVGGGTLPRGNSLKTYLNFRNNRIMLSKNLPFVKKLWVMPVRNLLDGISAWKGLLTGDGGYF
;
A
#
# COMPACT_ATOMS: atom_id res chain seq x y z
N ALA A 1 -4.30 -16.46 -5.49
CA ALA A 1 -3.62 -16.85 -4.25
C ALA A 1 -4.06 -15.98 -3.07
N ALA A 2 -4.37 -14.73 -3.34
CA ALA A 2 -4.86 -13.76 -2.35
C ALA A 2 -5.93 -12.86 -2.95
N CYS A 3 -6.72 -12.21 -2.10
CA CYS A 3 -7.70 -11.21 -2.52
C CYS A 3 -7.93 -10.16 -1.44
N GLN A 4 -8.53 -9.05 -1.87
CA GLN A 4 -9.01 -7.97 -1.00
C GLN A 4 -10.49 -7.72 -1.29
N PRO A 5 -11.35 -7.63 -0.27
CA PRO A 5 -12.71 -7.10 -0.43
C PRO A 5 -12.68 -5.60 -0.74
N LYS A 6 -13.84 -5.04 -1.11
CA LYS A 6 -14.03 -3.59 -1.14
C LYS A 6 -13.91 -3.03 0.29
N LEU A 7 -13.07 -2.02 0.49
CA LEU A 7 -12.89 -1.37 1.78
C LEU A 7 -13.62 -0.04 1.80
N LEU A 8 -14.61 0.08 2.68
CA LEU A 8 -15.35 1.31 2.92
C LEU A 8 -15.06 1.85 4.32
N ALA A 9 -15.18 3.16 4.47
CA ALA A 9 -14.94 3.81 5.75
C ALA A 9 -16.05 3.46 6.75
N PHE A 10 -15.68 3.05 7.96
CA PHE A 10 -16.65 2.65 9.00
C PHE A 10 -17.59 3.80 9.40
N HIS A 11 -17.05 5.01 9.53
CA HIS A 11 -17.81 6.19 9.96
C HIS A 11 -18.56 6.88 8.81
N ASN A 12 -18.21 6.60 7.55
CA ASN A 12 -18.94 7.06 6.37
C ASN A 12 -18.95 5.94 5.32
N LYS A 13 -19.95 5.11 5.40
CA LYS A 13 -20.08 3.88 4.59
C LYS A 13 -20.26 4.11 3.09
N GLN A 14 -20.42 5.36 2.67
CA GLN A 14 -20.51 5.75 1.25
C GLN A 14 -19.12 6.06 0.65
N LEU A 15 -18.10 6.29 1.50
CA LEU A 15 -16.75 6.60 1.05
C LEU A 15 -15.86 5.35 1.05
N PHE A 16 -14.99 5.26 0.05
CA PHE A 16 -13.89 4.30 0.11
C PHE A 16 -12.98 4.58 1.31
N GLU A 17 -12.42 3.51 1.87
CA GLU A 17 -11.50 3.63 3.00
C GLU A 17 -10.08 3.95 2.52
N TYR A 18 -9.40 4.81 3.28
CA TYR A 18 -8.08 5.35 2.91
C TYR A 18 -6.99 4.28 2.69
N SER A 19 -6.99 3.20 3.51
CA SER A 19 -5.85 2.26 3.58
C SER A 19 -5.77 1.25 2.43
N GLY A 20 -6.75 1.19 1.55
CA GLY A 20 -6.72 0.20 0.46
C GLY A 20 -7.88 0.28 -0.52
N ALA A 21 -8.93 0.99 -0.15
CA ALA A 21 -10.08 1.30 -1.00
C ALA A 21 -10.54 0.10 -1.87
N ALA A 22 -10.45 0.20 -3.21
CA ALA A 22 -10.84 -0.84 -4.15
C ALA A 22 -9.65 -1.69 -4.66
N GLY A 23 -8.51 -1.68 -3.98
CA GLY A 23 -7.28 -2.39 -4.37
C GLY A 23 -6.15 -1.45 -4.76
N GLY A 24 -4.93 -1.95 -4.77
CA GLY A 24 -3.74 -1.14 -4.91
C GLY A 24 -2.80 -1.55 -6.04
N TRP A 25 -2.02 -0.58 -6.51
CA TRP A 25 -0.99 -0.69 -7.53
C TRP A 25 0.29 0.02 -7.08
N LEU A 26 1.36 -0.18 -7.82
CA LEU A 26 2.58 0.61 -7.75
C LEU A 26 2.78 1.35 -9.06
N ASP A 27 3.20 2.61 -8.97
CA ASP A 27 3.64 3.34 -10.15
C ASP A 27 5.03 2.87 -10.63
N LYS A 28 5.52 3.44 -11.72
CA LYS A 28 6.83 3.08 -12.30
C LYS A 28 8.03 3.36 -11.37
N TYR A 29 7.84 4.18 -10.36
CA TYR A 29 8.84 4.51 -9.34
C TYR A 29 8.63 3.78 -8.02
N GLY A 30 7.57 2.94 -7.94
CA GLY A 30 7.24 2.15 -6.77
C GLY A 30 6.49 2.90 -5.68
N TYR A 31 5.85 4.02 -5.99
CA TYR A 31 4.90 4.66 -5.08
C TYR A 31 3.58 3.88 -5.08
N PRO A 32 3.06 3.50 -3.91
CA PRO A 32 1.79 2.81 -3.83
C PRO A 32 0.62 3.78 -4.02
N PHE A 33 -0.38 3.35 -4.78
CA PHE A 33 -1.66 4.04 -4.93
C PHE A 33 -2.79 3.03 -4.97
N ALA A 34 -4.02 3.49 -4.72
CA ALA A 34 -5.21 2.65 -4.71
C ALA A 34 -6.34 3.30 -5.53
N LYS A 35 -7.20 2.48 -6.15
CA LYS A 35 -8.46 2.96 -6.74
C LYS A 35 -9.42 3.38 -5.64
N GLY A 36 -10.17 4.45 -5.89
CA GLY A 36 -11.09 5.04 -4.91
C GLY A 36 -10.43 6.06 -3.99
N ARG A 37 -9.14 6.43 -4.26
CA ARG A 37 -8.42 7.43 -3.46
C ARG A 37 -7.37 8.17 -4.28
N VAL A 38 -7.33 9.49 -4.13
CA VAL A 38 -6.24 10.36 -4.63
C VAL A 38 -5.70 11.18 -3.47
N PHE A 39 -4.47 10.91 -3.05
CA PHE A 39 -3.87 11.45 -1.81
C PHE A 39 -4.80 11.22 -0.61
N ASP A 40 -5.27 12.29 0.04
CA ASP A 40 -6.15 12.24 1.22
C ASP A 40 -7.65 12.25 0.87
N ILE A 41 -7.98 12.41 -0.41
CA ILE A 41 -9.36 12.46 -0.89
C ILE A 41 -9.81 11.05 -1.26
N CYS A 42 -10.82 10.54 -0.57
CA CYS A 42 -11.48 9.27 -0.88
C CYS A 42 -12.74 9.54 -1.71
N GLU A 43 -12.96 8.71 -2.72
CA GLU A 43 -14.14 8.78 -3.58
C GLU A 43 -15.38 8.20 -2.87
N GLU A 44 -16.56 8.60 -3.32
CA GLU A 44 -17.81 7.91 -2.99
C GLU A 44 -17.92 6.62 -3.79
N ASP A 45 -18.46 5.58 -3.16
CA ASP A 45 -18.76 4.31 -3.83
C ASP A 45 -20.12 4.39 -4.54
N HIS A 46 -20.07 4.45 -5.85
CA HIS A 46 -21.23 4.37 -6.74
C HIS A 46 -21.25 3.06 -7.55
N GLY A 47 -20.50 2.06 -7.14
CA GLY A 47 -20.33 0.79 -7.87
C GLY A 47 -19.31 0.86 -9.02
N GLN A 48 -18.55 1.96 -9.16
CA GLN A 48 -17.57 2.17 -10.24
C GLN A 48 -16.43 1.16 -10.25
N TYR A 49 -16.18 0.47 -9.12
CA TYR A 49 -15.14 -0.55 -8.96
C TYR A 49 -15.72 -1.93 -8.56
N ASP A 50 -16.95 -2.25 -8.96
CA ASP A 50 -17.63 -3.50 -8.62
C ASP A 50 -17.22 -4.69 -9.48
N LYS A 51 -16.25 -4.51 -10.39
CA LYS A 51 -15.68 -5.59 -11.17
C LYS A 51 -14.45 -6.18 -10.49
N ALA A 52 -14.47 -7.50 -10.29
CA ALA A 52 -13.28 -8.21 -9.81
C ALA A 52 -12.16 -8.11 -10.85
N GLU A 53 -10.97 -7.67 -10.44
CA GLU A 53 -9.81 -7.49 -11.33
C GLU A 53 -8.51 -7.82 -10.61
N PRO A 54 -7.43 -8.13 -11.37
CA PRO A 54 -6.10 -8.26 -10.77
C PRO A 54 -5.65 -6.94 -10.14
N ILE A 55 -5.10 -7.03 -8.94
CA ILE A 55 -4.48 -5.90 -8.23
C ILE A 55 -3.03 -6.23 -7.89
N PHE A 56 -2.20 -5.20 -7.70
CA PHE A 56 -0.83 -5.42 -7.34
C PHE A 56 -0.66 -5.74 -5.84
N TRP A 57 -1.36 -5.01 -4.98
CA TRP A 57 -1.32 -5.25 -3.54
C TRP A 57 -2.72 -5.15 -2.92
N ALA A 58 -2.91 -5.94 -1.89
CA ALA A 58 -4.08 -5.94 -1.02
C ALA A 58 -3.70 -5.33 0.33
N SER A 59 -4.58 -4.49 0.88
CA SER A 59 -4.36 -3.81 2.16
C SER A 59 -4.31 -4.78 3.33
N GLY A 60 -3.36 -4.57 4.24
CA GLY A 60 -3.29 -5.27 5.52
C GLY A 60 -4.55 -5.16 6.37
N ALA A 61 -5.41 -4.15 6.12
CA ALA A 61 -6.71 -4.02 6.76
C ALA A 61 -7.66 -5.18 6.45
N SER A 62 -7.52 -5.84 5.28
CA SER A 62 -8.40 -6.95 4.89
C SER A 62 -7.78 -7.81 3.77
N LEU A 63 -6.55 -8.25 3.96
CA LEU A 63 -5.88 -9.21 3.08
C LEU A 63 -6.36 -10.63 3.40
N PHE A 64 -7.00 -11.29 2.44
CA PHE A 64 -7.26 -12.72 2.47
C PHE A 64 -6.22 -13.45 1.63
N ILE A 65 -5.54 -14.42 2.21
CA ILE A 65 -4.47 -15.17 1.56
C ILE A 65 -4.61 -16.65 1.84
N ARG A 66 -4.33 -17.48 0.85
CA ARG A 66 -4.25 -18.92 1.01
C ARG A 66 -3.11 -19.26 1.97
N SER A 67 -3.40 -20.00 3.06
CA SER A 67 -2.44 -20.34 4.12
C SER A 67 -1.15 -20.96 3.57
N SER A 68 -1.25 -21.92 2.64
CA SER A 68 -0.06 -22.52 2.02
C SER A 68 0.84 -21.52 1.31
N VAL A 69 0.27 -20.50 0.65
CA VAL A 69 1.03 -19.42 -0.02
C VAL A 69 1.67 -18.50 1.01
N PHE A 70 0.93 -18.13 2.06
CA PHE A 70 1.47 -17.30 3.15
C PHE A 70 2.71 -17.94 3.79
N HIS A 71 2.64 -19.23 4.11
CA HIS A 71 3.77 -19.96 4.69
C HIS A 71 4.93 -20.15 3.71
N ALA A 72 4.64 -20.44 2.43
CA ALA A 72 5.67 -20.56 1.39
C ALA A 72 6.43 -19.24 1.19
N MET A 73 5.75 -18.09 1.35
CA MET A 73 6.35 -16.76 1.30
C MET A 73 6.99 -16.35 2.63
N LYS A 74 6.97 -17.17 3.67
CA LYS A 74 7.48 -16.89 5.02
C LYS A 74 6.77 -15.74 5.73
N GLY A 75 5.50 -15.47 5.39
CA GLY A 75 4.70 -14.44 6.01
C GLY A 75 5.15 -13.01 5.75
N PHE A 76 4.81 -12.11 6.68
CA PHE A 76 5.30 -10.74 6.69
C PHE A 76 6.76 -10.70 7.14
N ASP A 77 7.53 -9.80 6.56
CA ASP A 77 8.91 -9.56 6.98
C ASP A 77 8.90 -8.61 8.20
N GLU A 78 9.29 -9.13 9.36
CA GLU A 78 9.28 -8.40 10.64
C GLU A 78 10.13 -7.13 10.63
N TYR A 79 11.10 -7.02 9.73
CA TYR A 79 11.95 -5.84 9.60
C TYR A 79 11.15 -4.58 9.24
N PHE A 80 9.98 -4.71 8.61
CA PHE A 80 9.11 -3.57 8.31
C PHE A 80 8.49 -2.96 9.55
N PHE A 81 8.23 -3.75 10.59
CA PHE A 81 7.51 -3.37 11.81
C PHE A 81 6.05 -2.97 11.53
N ALA A 82 5.80 -1.95 10.72
CA ALA A 82 4.49 -1.50 10.28
C ALA A 82 4.60 -0.72 8.98
N HIS A 83 3.59 -0.79 8.13
CA HIS A 83 3.45 -0.19 6.80
C HIS A 83 4.37 -0.80 5.74
N GLN A 84 3.80 -1.11 4.57
CA GLN A 84 4.42 -1.69 3.38
C GLN A 84 4.77 -3.20 3.50
N GLU A 85 4.62 -3.83 4.67
CA GLU A 85 4.85 -5.26 4.85
C GLU A 85 3.90 -6.10 4.01
N GLU A 86 2.64 -5.66 3.89
CA GLU A 86 1.64 -6.30 3.06
C GLU A 86 1.92 -6.11 1.57
N ILE A 87 2.46 -4.96 1.18
CA ILE A 87 2.83 -4.68 -0.22
C ILE A 87 4.06 -5.52 -0.61
N ASP A 88 5.06 -5.63 0.27
CA ASP A 88 6.21 -6.52 0.08
C ASP A 88 5.77 -7.99 -0.07
N LEU A 89 4.87 -8.45 0.80
CA LEU A 89 4.33 -9.80 0.71
C LEU A 89 3.58 -10.02 -0.62
N CYS A 90 2.73 -9.08 -1.00
CA CYS A 90 2.00 -9.13 -2.27
C CYS A 90 2.94 -9.17 -3.48
N TRP A 91 4.04 -8.43 -3.44
CA TRP A 91 5.05 -8.46 -4.50
C TRP A 91 5.73 -9.82 -4.58
N ARG A 92 6.15 -10.39 -3.44
CA ARG A 92 6.76 -11.74 -3.39
C ARG A 92 5.81 -12.83 -3.90
N ILE A 93 4.51 -12.73 -3.58
CA ILE A 93 3.47 -13.61 -4.09
C ILE A 93 3.41 -13.59 -5.62
N GLN A 94 3.47 -12.40 -6.22
CA GLN A 94 3.45 -12.25 -7.68
C GLN A 94 4.76 -12.71 -8.33
N LEU A 95 5.91 -12.45 -7.73
CA LEU A 95 7.19 -12.98 -8.19
C LEU A 95 7.22 -14.51 -8.17
N ALA A 96 6.46 -15.14 -7.30
CA ALA A 96 6.28 -16.61 -7.25
C ALA A 96 5.25 -17.11 -8.29
N GLY A 97 4.74 -16.26 -9.19
CA GLY A 97 3.81 -16.63 -10.25
C GLY A 97 2.33 -16.68 -9.84
N HIS A 98 1.98 -16.15 -8.68
CA HIS A 98 0.59 -16.10 -8.21
C HIS A 98 -0.06 -14.75 -8.51
N SER A 99 -1.40 -14.75 -8.55
CA SER A 99 -2.21 -13.54 -8.76
C SER A 99 -2.94 -13.14 -7.49
N ILE A 100 -3.21 -11.82 -7.36
CA ILE A 100 -4.00 -11.20 -6.32
C ILE A 100 -5.18 -10.48 -7.00
N TYR A 101 -6.37 -10.56 -6.41
CA TYR A 101 -7.59 -10.00 -7.00
C TYR A 101 -8.35 -9.09 -6.02
N SER A 102 -9.00 -8.06 -6.54
CA SER A 102 -10.08 -7.39 -5.84
C SER A 102 -11.33 -8.28 -5.84
N CYS A 103 -12.09 -8.27 -4.74
CA CYS A 103 -13.30 -9.05 -4.53
C CYS A 103 -14.45 -8.14 -4.08
N PRO A 104 -14.94 -7.23 -4.96
CA PRO A 104 -15.88 -6.17 -4.57
C PRO A 104 -17.25 -6.68 -4.13
N ALA A 105 -17.62 -7.94 -4.46
CA ALA A 105 -18.82 -8.59 -3.92
C ALA A 105 -18.78 -8.78 -2.39
N SER A 106 -17.58 -8.72 -1.79
CA SER A 106 -17.39 -8.70 -0.34
C SER A 106 -17.00 -7.29 0.10
N VAL A 107 -17.64 -6.77 1.14
CA VAL A 107 -17.41 -5.41 1.66
C VAL A 107 -16.96 -5.50 3.11
N VAL A 108 -15.91 -4.75 3.44
CA VAL A 108 -15.41 -4.58 4.81
C VAL A 108 -15.43 -3.10 5.17
N TYR A 109 -15.99 -2.78 6.33
CA TYR A 109 -15.97 -1.43 6.90
C TYR A 109 -14.80 -1.31 7.88
N HIS A 110 -13.85 -0.44 7.56
CA HIS A 110 -12.62 -0.28 8.32
C HIS A 110 -12.59 1.07 9.06
N VAL A 111 -12.22 1.02 10.35
CA VAL A 111 -12.20 2.23 11.22
C VAL A 111 -11.06 3.17 10.83
N GLY A 112 -9.95 2.63 10.37
CA GLY A 112 -8.73 3.39 10.06
C GLY A 112 -7.97 3.90 11.30
N GLY A 113 -6.66 4.11 11.17
CA GLY A 113 -5.85 4.79 12.20
C GLY A 113 -5.62 4.02 13.51
N GLY A 114 -5.95 2.73 13.58
CA GLY A 114 -5.87 1.95 14.83
C GLY A 114 -4.45 1.73 15.36
N THR A 115 -3.45 1.65 14.49
CA THR A 115 -2.06 1.39 14.91
C THR A 115 -1.26 2.68 15.09
N LEU A 116 -1.31 3.57 14.11
CA LEU A 116 -0.63 4.87 14.15
C LEU A 116 -1.58 5.96 13.63
N PRO A 117 -1.87 7.01 14.41
CA PRO A 117 -2.73 8.12 14.00
C PRO A 117 -2.20 8.82 12.74
N ARG A 118 -3.11 9.50 12.01
CA ARG A 118 -2.71 10.42 10.94
C ARG A 118 -1.83 11.53 11.52
N GLY A 119 -0.81 11.96 10.77
CA GLY A 119 0.12 13.01 11.21
C GLY A 119 1.22 12.54 12.17
N ASN A 120 1.33 11.25 12.46
CA ASN A 120 2.42 10.73 13.26
C ASN A 120 3.71 10.66 12.42
N SER A 121 4.78 11.35 12.86
CA SER A 121 6.08 11.40 12.17
C SER A 121 6.72 10.03 11.97
N LEU A 122 6.56 9.12 12.95
CA LEU A 122 7.03 7.74 12.82
C LEU A 122 6.33 7.01 11.66
N LYS A 123 5.03 7.25 11.46
CA LYS A 123 4.28 6.67 10.32
C LYS A 123 4.88 7.12 8.99
N THR A 124 5.15 8.41 8.85
CA THR A 124 5.76 8.97 7.63
C THR A 124 7.16 8.39 7.41
N TYR A 125 8.00 8.40 8.43
CA TYR A 125 9.33 7.78 8.37
C TYR A 125 9.27 6.32 7.94
N LEU A 126 8.39 5.51 8.55
CA LEU A 126 8.24 4.10 8.21
C LEU A 126 7.77 3.91 6.76
N ASN A 127 6.85 4.73 6.26
CA ASN A 127 6.42 4.66 4.87
C ASN A 127 7.57 4.90 3.89
N PHE A 128 8.39 5.92 4.09
CA PHE A 128 9.55 6.19 3.23
C PHE A 128 10.64 5.11 3.37
N ARG A 129 11.04 4.78 4.60
CA ARG A 129 12.04 3.74 4.87
C ARG A 129 11.63 2.39 4.27
N ASN A 130 10.42 1.96 4.58
CA ASN A 130 9.93 0.65 4.20
C ASN A 130 9.70 0.53 2.70
N ASN A 131 9.22 1.59 2.04
CA ASN A 131 9.09 1.61 0.60
C ASN A 131 10.46 1.41 -0.09
N ARG A 132 11.50 2.06 0.41
CA ARG A 132 12.86 1.89 -0.12
C ARG A 132 13.41 0.48 0.10
N ILE A 133 13.17 -0.10 1.28
CA ILE A 133 13.54 -1.49 1.58
C ILE A 133 12.82 -2.44 0.62
N MET A 134 11.50 -2.27 0.46
CA MET A 134 10.67 -3.06 -0.44
C MET A 134 11.18 -3.00 -1.89
N LEU A 135 11.49 -1.80 -2.41
CA LEU A 135 12.07 -1.61 -3.73
C LEU A 135 13.43 -2.31 -3.84
N SER A 136 14.29 -2.13 -2.84
CA SER A 136 15.61 -2.77 -2.82
C SER A 136 15.54 -4.29 -2.80
N LYS A 137 14.54 -4.88 -2.13
CA LYS A 137 14.32 -6.33 -2.08
C LYS A 137 13.79 -6.88 -3.40
N ASN A 138 12.75 -6.26 -3.94
CA ASN A 138 11.91 -6.88 -4.96
C ASN A 138 12.18 -6.43 -6.40
N LEU A 139 12.79 -5.25 -6.62
CA LEU A 139 13.11 -4.81 -7.97
C LEU A 139 14.26 -5.64 -8.60
N PRO A 140 14.15 -5.97 -9.91
CA PRO A 140 15.27 -6.51 -10.66
C PRO A 140 16.47 -5.55 -10.64
N PHE A 141 17.70 -6.10 -10.63
CA PHE A 141 18.94 -5.31 -10.52
C PHE A 141 18.99 -4.15 -11.52
N VAL A 142 18.71 -4.40 -12.79
CA VAL A 142 18.72 -3.37 -13.84
C VAL A 142 17.73 -2.22 -13.53
N LYS A 143 16.55 -2.53 -13.03
CA LYS A 143 15.57 -1.49 -12.62
C LYS A 143 16.05 -0.70 -11.41
N LYS A 144 16.76 -1.32 -10.46
CA LYS A 144 17.31 -0.60 -9.30
C LYS A 144 18.27 0.51 -9.71
N LEU A 145 19.08 0.31 -10.77
CA LEU A 145 20.10 1.27 -11.20
C LEU A 145 19.52 2.64 -11.58
N TRP A 146 18.28 2.70 -12.02
CA TRP A 146 17.65 3.98 -12.38
C TRP A 146 16.50 4.37 -11.43
N VAL A 147 15.72 3.41 -10.91
CA VAL A 147 14.61 3.72 -9.99
C VAL A 147 15.14 4.29 -8.68
N MET A 148 16.15 3.67 -8.07
CA MET A 148 16.63 4.09 -6.76
C MET A 148 17.25 5.51 -6.76
N PRO A 149 18.06 5.93 -7.73
CA PRO A 149 18.54 7.33 -7.82
C PRO A 149 17.38 8.33 -7.99
N VAL A 150 16.41 8.03 -8.87
CA VAL A 150 15.26 8.92 -9.07
C VAL A 150 14.43 9.03 -7.79
N ARG A 151 14.19 7.93 -7.10
CA ARG A 151 13.49 7.93 -5.82
C ARG A 151 14.23 8.72 -4.74
N ASN A 152 15.56 8.61 -4.69
CA ASN A 152 16.37 9.42 -3.77
C ASN A 152 16.16 10.91 -4.00
N LEU A 153 16.15 11.33 -5.28
CA LEU A 153 15.91 12.72 -5.64
C LEU A 153 14.49 13.17 -5.26
N LEU A 154 13.46 12.40 -5.63
CA LEU A 154 12.07 12.75 -5.36
C LEU A 154 11.75 12.76 -3.86
N ASP A 155 12.22 11.77 -3.12
CA ASP A 155 12.03 11.69 -1.68
C ASP A 155 12.78 12.84 -0.97
N GLY A 156 13.99 13.20 -1.47
CA GLY A 156 14.75 14.36 -0.99
C GLY A 156 14.06 15.71 -1.25
N ILE A 157 13.46 15.89 -2.43
CA ILE A 157 12.65 17.09 -2.74
C ILE A 157 11.44 17.16 -1.81
N SER A 158 10.77 16.03 -1.56
CA SER A 158 9.64 15.96 -0.65
C SER A 158 10.03 16.33 0.79
N ALA A 159 11.15 15.79 1.27
CA ALA A 159 11.70 16.11 2.59
C ALA A 159 12.06 17.62 2.69
N TRP A 160 12.72 18.16 1.67
CA TRP A 160 13.07 19.60 1.62
C TRP A 160 11.81 20.48 1.67
N LYS A 161 10.77 20.13 0.90
CA LYS A 161 9.48 20.83 0.95
C LYS A 161 8.89 20.82 2.35
N GLY A 162 8.88 19.66 3.01
CA GLY A 162 8.37 19.52 4.37
C GLY A 162 9.11 20.42 5.38
N LEU A 163 10.43 20.53 5.25
CA LEU A 163 11.22 21.45 6.09
C LEU A 163 10.86 22.92 5.86
N LEU A 164 10.59 23.32 4.61
CA LEU A 164 10.27 24.71 4.27
C LEU A 164 8.82 25.10 4.68
N THR A 165 7.89 24.17 4.64
CA THR A 165 6.47 24.43 4.98
C THR A 165 6.16 24.28 6.45
N GLY A 166 7.15 23.90 7.26
CA GLY A 166 6.95 23.64 8.68
C GLY A 166 6.24 22.30 8.97
N ASP A 167 5.94 21.52 7.92
CA ASP A 167 5.41 20.16 8.02
C ASP A 167 6.52 19.14 8.34
N GLY A 168 7.63 19.59 8.92
CA GLY A 168 8.79 18.76 9.26
C GLY A 168 8.48 17.60 10.22
N GLY A 169 7.30 17.60 10.84
CA GLY A 169 6.79 16.46 11.58
C GLY A 169 6.38 15.27 10.69
N TYR A 170 6.44 15.43 9.37
CA TYR A 170 6.12 14.39 8.39
C TYR A 170 7.37 13.71 7.79
N PHE A 171 8.58 14.12 8.20
CA PHE A 171 9.86 13.55 7.73
C PHE A 171 10.79 13.21 8.87
#